data_1278c38b185bd154193d3ff8242bfa15
#
_entry.id   1278c38b185bd154193d3ff8242bfa15
#
_cell.length_a   1.000
_cell.length_b   1.000
_cell.length_c   1.000
_cell.angle_alpha   90.00
_cell.angle_beta   90.00
_cell.angle_gamma   90.00
#
_symmetry.space_group_name_H-M   'P 1'
#
loop_
_entity.id
_entity.type
_entity.pdbx_description
1 polymer ?
#
loop_
_entity_poly.entity_id
_entity_poly.type
_entity_poly.pdbx_seq_one_letter_code
_entity_poly.pdbx_strand_id
1 'polypeptide(L)'
;MRLPLTLLFLLLAVPAFAQEADQDLPAVASTDDPDAAESVPSKVPLDEIRRYVAVFNAVKDAYVEPVDDKKLMHSAIRGLLLDLDPHSTYFDKEDAEAFDEQAAGAYDGVGVELLQQPDNTLRVIAPIDDTPAAKAGIKAGDIIIAINGKPISSEDGMEPLRGEPGSKLTLSILREGKAKPFDVSLTRETIRITSVRSRLLEPGYGYVRINSFQADTGADFQRHLDKLQANGKLQGLVLDLRSNPGGLLTSAVQVADDLLEKGNIVTTRGRIAISDAKFDATPGDRLQGAPLVVLVDAGSASASEVLAGALRDNNRARVIGSRTFGKGSVQIVLPLDNGDSVNLSLLRYYTPSGKSIQAKGIVLVVMVD
;
A
#
# COMPACT_ATOMS: atom_id res chain seq x y z
N MET A 1 51.69 3.65 -48.99
CA MET A 1 51.43 4.73 -48.03
C MET A 1 49.94 4.70 -47.66
N ARG A 2 49.58 4.08 -46.56
CA ARG A 2 48.20 3.98 -46.06
C ARG A 2 48.14 4.66 -44.70
N LEU A 3 47.42 5.80 -44.62
CA LEU A 3 47.11 6.48 -43.36
C LEU A 3 45.94 5.75 -42.66
N PRO A 4 45.98 5.55 -41.35
CA PRO A 4 44.81 5.04 -40.61
C PRO A 4 43.86 6.20 -40.24
N LEU A 5 42.60 5.96 -40.49
CA LEU A 5 41.47 6.83 -40.12
C LEU A 5 41.17 6.60 -38.64
N THR A 6 41.51 7.59 -37.82
CA THR A 6 41.19 7.60 -36.40
C THR A 6 39.74 8.03 -36.20
N LEU A 7 38.88 7.10 -35.76
CA LEU A 7 37.48 7.35 -35.43
C LEU A 7 37.41 7.99 -34.04
N LEU A 8 37.07 9.27 -34.00
CA LEU A 8 36.86 10.04 -32.78
C LEU A 8 35.44 9.78 -32.27
N PHE A 9 35.29 8.97 -31.20
CA PHE A 9 34.06 8.81 -30.48
C PHE A 9 33.78 10.06 -29.66
N LEU A 10 32.86 10.90 -30.12
CA LEU A 10 32.30 12.00 -29.33
C LEU A 10 31.32 11.42 -28.31
N LEU A 11 31.75 11.26 -27.05
CA LEU A 11 30.85 10.99 -25.91
C LEU A 11 30.07 12.28 -25.65
N LEU A 12 28.85 12.33 -26.13
CA LEU A 12 27.83 13.27 -25.67
C LEU A 12 27.43 12.85 -24.24
N ALA A 13 28.04 13.50 -23.25
CA ALA A 13 27.58 13.48 -21.88
C ALA A 13 26.22 14.21 -21.85
N VAL A 14 25.15 13.46 -21.75
CA VAL A 14 23.85 13.98 -21.36
C VAL A 14 23.96 14.34 -19.88
N PRO A 15 23.76 15.60 -19.47
CA PRO A 15 23.69 15.91 -18.05
C PRO A 15 22.44 15.22 -17.50
N ALA A 16 22.62 14.24 -16.63
CA ALA A 16 21.59 13.76 -15.74
C ALA A 16 21.18 14.96 -14.88
N PHE A 17 20.06 15.58 -15.20
CA PHE A 17 19.35 16.41 -14.26
C PHE A 17 18.79 15.47 -13.18
N ALA A 18 19.63 15.15 -12.20
CA ALA A 18 19.15 14.83 -10.87
C ALA A 18 18.55 16.14 -10.37
N GLN A 19 17.27 16.33 -10.60
CA GLN A 19 16.51 17.37 -9.96
C GLN A 19 16.30 16.88 -8.52
N GLU A 20 17.20 17.28 -7.65
CA GLU A 20 16.97 17.30 -6.22
C GLU A 20 15.69 18.12 -6.02
N ALA A 21 14.59 17.42 -5.81
CA ALA A 21 13.38 17.98 -5.26
C ALA A 21 13.60 18.12 -3.74
N ASP A 22 14.58 18.95 -3.38
CA ASP A 22 14.67 19.53 -2.06
C ASP A 22 13.65 20.68 -2.04
N GLN A 23 12.38 20.32 -1.91
CA GLN A 23 11.31 21.29 -1.67
C GLN A 23 10.93 21.15 -0.21
N ASP A 24 11.36 22.17 0.54
CA ASP A 24 10.95 22.50 1.90
C ASP A 24 9.48 22.20 2.16
N LEU A 25 9.17 20.96 2.55
CA LEU A 25 8.01 20.73 3.39
C LEU A 25 8.31 21.50 4.68
N PRO A 26 7.35 22.30 5.21
CA PRO A 26 7.58 23.02 6.44
C PRO A 26 8.00 22.00 7.50
N ALA A 27 9.26 22.08 7.92
CA ALA A 27 9.81 21.25 8.98
C ALA A 27 8.88 21.38 10.19
N VAL A 28 8.37 20.24 10.66
CA VAL A 28 7.73 20.18 11.97
C VAL A 28 8.86 20.39 12.96
N ALA A 29 8.89 21.53 13.64
CA ALA A 29 9.96 21.93 14.52
C ALA A 29 10.20 20.86 15.59
N SER A 30 11.41 20.29 15.60
CA SER A 30 11.90 19.48 16.71
C SER A 30 12.01 20.35 17.97
N THR A 31 11.53 19.84 19.10
CA THR A 31 11.53 20.55 20.39
C THR A 31 12.90 20.63 21.06
N ASP A 32 13.94 20.05 20.45
CA ASP A 32 15.28 19.95 21.06
C ASP A 32 16.31 20.95 20.54
N ASP A 33 15.91 21.83 19.58
CA ASP A 33 16.74 22.93 19.10
C ASP A 33 16.35 24.24 19.81
N PRO A 34 17.17 24.77 20.74
CA PRO A 34 16.86 26.02 21.45
C PRO A 34 16.81 27.24 20.53
N ASP A 35 17.40 27.18 19.32
CA ASP A 35 17.36 28.27 18.34
C ASP A 35 16.16 28.14 17.35
N ALA A 36 15.53 26.97 17.24
CA ALA A 36 14.35 26.78 16.41
C ALA A 36 13.06 27.45 16.99
N ALA A 37 13.08 27.80 18.26
CA ALA A 37 11.94 28.43 18.94
C ALA A 37 11.63 29.87 18.45
N GLU A 38 12.56 30.53 17.78
CA GLU A 38 12.36 31.92 17.31
C GLU A 38 11.79 32.06 15.88
N SER A 39 11.76 30.99 15.07
CA SER A 39 11.46 31.08 13.64
C SER A 39 10.06 30.70 13.19
N VAL A 40 9.24 30.08 14.03
CA VAL A 40 7.84 29.75 13.70
C VAL A 40 6.91 30.29 14.79
N PRO A 41 6.15 31.36 14.54
CA PRO A 41 5.15 31.79 15.51
C PRO A 41 4.14 30.67 15.69
N SER A 42 4.15 30.00 16.85
CA SER A 42 3.10 29.05 17.23
C SER A 42 1.76 29.76 17.14
N LYS A 43 0.95 29.42 16.14
CA LYS A 43 -0.40 29.96 15.97
C LYS A 43 -1.41 29.33 16.92
N VAL A 44 -0.96 28.41 17.78
CA VAL A 44 -1.84 27.77 18.76
C VAL A 44 -2.08 28.76 19.90
N PRO A 45 -3.34 29.15 20.18
CA PRO A 45 -3.65 30.05 21.29
C PRO A 45 -3.22 29.46 22.63
N LEU A 46 -2.47 30.21 23.42
CA LEU A 46 -1.93 29.75 24.70
C LEU A 46 -3.04 29.27 25.65
N ASP A 47 -4.22 29.90 25.61
CA ASP A 47 -5.36 29.52 26.44
C ASP A 47 -5.94 28.15 26.08
N GLU A 48 -5.86 27.75 24.79
CA GLU A 48 -6.26 26.40 24.35
C GLU A 48 -5.24 25.34 24.81
N ILE A 49 -3.96 25.68 24.78
CA ILE A 49 -2.91 24.78 25.35
C ILE A 49 -3.16 24.60 26.85
N ARG A 50 -3.41 25.67 27.59
CA ARG A 50 -3.70 25.60 29.03
C ARG A 50 -4.95 24.76 29.31
N ARG A 51 -6.01 24.92 28.50
CA ARG A 51 -7.24 24.13 28.61
C ARG A 51 -6.97 22.65 28.38
N TYR A 52 -6.21 22.32 27.32
CA TYR A 52 -5.80 20.95 27.06
C TYR A 52 -5.04 20.33 28.23
N VAL A 53 -4.03 21.04 28.77
CA VAL A 53 -3.23 20.56 29.91
C VAL A 53 -4.11 20.40 31.17
N ALA A 54 -5.07 21.28 31.40
CA ALA A 54 -6.00 21.16 32.53
C ALA A 54 -6.87 19.90 32.42
N VAL A 55 -7.37 19.57 31.22
CA VAL A 55 -8.14 18.34 30.97
C VAL A 55 -7.25 17.11 31.13
N PHE A 56 -6.04 17.14 30.58
CA PHE A 56 -5.05 16.06 30.73
C PHE A 56 -4.78 15.74 32.20
N ASN A 57 -4.50 16.76 33.02
CA ASN A 57 -4.26 16.59 34.46
C ASN A 57 -5.52 16.06 35.18
N ALA A 58 -6.70 16.57 34.85
CA ALA A 58 -7.95 16.10 35.44
C ALA A 58 -8.19 14.61 35.17
N VAL A 59 -7.91 14.14 33.97
CA VAL A 59 -7.99 12.71 33.63
C VAL A 59 -6.95 11.92 34.41
N LYS A 60 -5.71 12.38 34.47
CA LYS A 60 -4.62 11.70 35.17
C LYS A 60 -4.89 11.58 36.67
N ASP A 61 -5.44 12.64 37.30
CA ASP A 61 -5.63 12.71 38.74
C ASP A 61 -6.92 12.05 39.24
N ALA A 62 -7.97 12.01 38.38
CA ALA A 62 -9.32 11.66 38.84
C ALA A 62 -9.99 10.51 38.08
N TYR A 63 -9.41 9.98 36.99
CA TYR A 63 -9.98 8.84 36.31
C TYR A 63 -9.96 7.59 37.18
N VAL A 64 -10.96 6.71 37.03
CA VAL A 64 -11.20 5.53 37.88
C VAL A 64 -10.01 4.55 37.92
N GLU A 65 -9.21 4.50 36.86
CA GLU A 65 -8.01 3.66 36.78
C GLU A 65 -6.78 4.52 36.47
N PRO A 66 -5.57 4.16 36.94
CA PRO A 66 -4.33 4.86 36.56
C PRO A 66 -4.14 4.76 35.04
N VAL A 67 -3.80 5.89 34.40
CA VAL A 67 -3.55 5.93 32.94
C VAL A 67 -2.13 6.45 32.71
N ASP A 68 -1.43 5.80 31.81
CA ASP A 68 -0.09 6.19 31.40
C ASP A 68 -0.09 7.48 30.57
N ASP A 69 0.87 8.37 30.83
CA ASP A 69 0.96 9.69 30.20
C ASP A 69 1.12 9.58 28.66
N LYS A 70 1.96 8.65 28.21
CA LYS A 70 2.18 8.41 26.76
C LYS A 70 0.90 7.94 26.09
N LYS A 71 0.16 7.03 26.74
CA LYS A 71 -1.13 6.54 26.25
C LYS A 71 -2.16 7.68 26.12
N LEU A 72 -2.23 8.58 27.12
CA LEU A 72 -3.12 9.74 27.07
C LEU A 72 -2.76 10.68 25.91
N MET A 73 -1.47 10.98 25.72
CA MET A 73 -1.02 11.85 24.63
C MET A 73 -1.28 11.24 23.26
N HIS A 74 -0.99 9.96 23.07
CA HIS A 74 -1.31 9.25 21.80
C HIS A 74 -2.81 9.25 21.53
N SER A 75 -3.64 9.03 22.56
CA SER A 75 -5.11 9.09 22.42
C SER A 75 -5.60 10.48 21.99
N ALA A 76 -4.97 11.54 22.50
CA ALA A 76 -5.30 12.91 22.13
C ALA A 76 -4.92 13.22 20.67
N ILE A 77 -3.74 12.77 20.21
CA ILE A 77 -3.31 12.92 18.81
C ILE A 77 -4.25 12.16 17.89
N ARG A 78 -4.59 10.90 18.21
CA ARG A 78 -5.54 10.10 17.45
C ARG A 78 -6.93 10.76 17.39
N GLY A 79 -7.40 11.34 18.49
CA GLY A 79 -8.66 12.08 18.56
C GLY A 79 -8.66 13.30 17.65
N LEU A 80 -7.57 14.07 17.63
CA LEU A 80 -7.39 15.22 16.74
C LEU A 80 -7.55 14.84 15.27
N LEU A 81 -6.94 13.72 14.86
CA LEU A 81 -6.97 13.24 13.48
C LEU A 81 -8.34 12.67 13.11
N LEU A 82 -8.96 11.92 14.03
CA LEU A 82 -10.29 11.32 13.81
C LEU A 82 -11.38 12.39 13.59
N ASP A 83 -11.26 13.55 14.24
CA ASP A 83 -12.18 14.67 14.07
C ASP A 83 -12.03 15.36 12.69
N LEU A 84 -10.90 15.20 12.01
CA LEU A 84 -10.73 15.74 10.65
C LEU A 84 -11.46 14.90 9.61
N ASP A 85 -11.24 13.61 9.61
CA ASP A 85 -11.87 12.65 8.71
C ASP A 85 -11.57 11.20 9.13
N PRO A 86 -12.32 10.18 8.64
CA PRO A 86 -12.14 8.78 9.06
C PRO A 86 -10.90 8.09 8.47
N HIS A 87 -10.07 8.79 7.70
CA HIS A 87 -8.92 8.22 6.99
C HIS A 87 -7.58 8.77 7.47
N SER A 88 -7.59 9.97 8.10
CA SER A 88 -6.40 10.53 8.74
C SER A 88 -6.11 9.78 10.04
N THR A 89 -4.86 9.35 10.22
CA THR A 89 -4.48 8.55 11.38
C THR A 89 -3.03 8.81 11.78
N TYR A 90 -2.72 8.53 13.02
CA TYR A 90 -1.37 8.53 13.56
C TYR A 90 -0.83 7.09 13.54
N PHE A 91 0.34 6.92 13.00
CA PHE A 91 1.11 5.69 13.02
C PHE A 91 2.25 5.84 14.01
N ASP A 92 2.36 4.96 14.98
CA ASP A 92 3.63 4.74 15.64
C ASP A 92 4.62 4.06 14.67
N LYS A 93 5.85 3.91 15.08
CA LYS A 93 6.89 3.37 14.21
C LYS A 93 6.52 2.01 13.60
N GLU A 94 5.93 1.12 14.40
CA GLU A 94 5.54 -0.24 13.96
C GLU A 94 4.39 -0.19 12.94
N ASP A 95 3.38 0.64 13.19
CA ASP A 95 2.27 0.88 12.27
C ASP A 95 2.75 1.50 10.95
N ALA A 96 3.74 2.42 11.00
CA ALA A 96 4.34 3.05 9.82
C ALA A 96 5.11 2.03 8.98
N GLU A 97 5.94 1.19 9.59
CA GLU A 97 6.67 0.11 8.92
C GLU A 97 5.70 -0.90 8.26
N ALA A 98 4.64 -1.30 8.97
CA ALA A 98 3.63 -2.21 8.44
C ALA A 98 2.87 -1.60 7.24
N PHE A 99 2.59 -0.29 7.29
CA PHE A 99 1.97 0.43 6.18
C PHE A 99 2.89 0.48 4.95
N ASP A 100 4.18 0.75 5.13
CA ASP A 100 5.17 0.80 4.07
C ASP A 100 5.36 -0.58 3.42
N GLU A 101 5.41 -1.67 4.22
CA GLU A 101 5.45 -3.04 3.70
C GLU A 101 4.21 -3.38 2.87
N GLN A 102 3.03 -2.99 3.34
CA GLN A 102 1.79 -3.20 2.61
C GLN A 102 1.79 -2.44 1.28
N ALA A 103 2.27 -1.20 1.27
CA ALA A 103 2.39 -0.39 0.06
C ALA A 103 3.44 -0.97 -0.90
N ALA A 104 4.57 -1.41 -0.39
CA ALA A 104 5.60 -2.09 -1.17
C ALA A 104 5.11 -3.44 -1.74
N GLY A 105 4.17 -4.09 -1.08
CA GLY A 105 3.71 -5.45 -1.42
C GLY A 105 4.74 -6.52 -1.12
N ALA A 106 5.64 -6.25 -0.20
CA ALA A 106 6.70 -7.13 0.22
C ALA A 106 7.06 -6.89 1.68
N TYR A 107 7.47 -7.94 2.37
CA TYR A 107 8.00 -7.86 3.73
C TYR A 107 9.15 -8.86 3.91
N ASP A 108 10.03 -8.57 4.83
CA ASP A 108 11.18 -9.43 5.11
C ASP A 108 10.84 -10.46 6.19
N GLY A 109 10.92 -11.76 5.83
CA GLY A 109 10.52 -12.83 6.73
C GLY A 109 10.63 -14.22 6.11
N VAL A 110 9.73 -15.12 6.50
CA VAL A 110 9.76 -16.53 6.08
C VAL A 110 8.61 -16.98 5.19
N GLY A 111 7.58 -16.14 5.02
CA GLY A 111 6.46 -16.43 4.11
C GLY A 111 5.48 -17.46 4.64
N VAL A 112 4.81 -17.17 5.74
CA VAL A 112 3.82 -18.04 6.37
C VAL A 112 2.63 -17.22 6.87
N GLU A 113 1.41 -17.69 6.62
CA GLU A 113 0.18 -17.16 7.20
C GLU A 113 -0.08 -17.83 8.56
N LEU A 114 -0.29 -17.03 9.59
CA LEU A 114 -0.35 -17.47 10.97
C LEU A 114 -1.61 -16.98 11.67
N LEU A 115 -2.06 -17.76 12.63
CA LEU A 115 -3.08 -17.38 13.61
C LEU A 115 -2.48 -17.52 15.01
N GLN A 116 -2.42 -16.43 15.76
CA GLN A 116 -2.03 -16.47 17.17
C GLN A 116 -3.13 -17.15 17.98
N GLN A 117 -2.74 -18.08 18.85
CA GLN A 117 -3.63 -18.82 19.71
C GLN A 117 -3.64 -18.21 21.14
N PRO A 118 -4.68 -18.46 21.95
CA PRO A 118 -4.77 -17.91 23.30
C PRO A 118 -3.62 -18.32 24.24
N ASP A 119 -2.90 -19.40 23.93
CA ASP A 119 -1.72 -19.89 24.66
C ASP A 119 -0.41 -19.31 24.14
N ASN A 120 -0.48 -18.25 23.35
CA ASN A 120 0.63 -17.56 22.65
C ASN A 120 1.36 -18.41 21.59
N THR A 121 0.92 -19.62 21.28
CA THR A 121 1.48 -20.35 20.13
C THR A 121 0.97 -19.80 18.81
N LEU A 122 1.68 -20.05 17.71
CA LEU A 122 1.28 -19.61 16.37
C LEU A 122 0.89 -20.83 15.54
N ARG A 123 -0.37 -20.89 15.14
CA ARG A 123 -0.86 -21.93 14.23
C ARG A 123 -0.65 -21.52 12.79
N VAL A 124 -0.02 -22.36 12.01
CA VAL A 124 0.15 -22.15 10.57
C VAL A 124 -1.19 -22.37 9.86
N ILE A 125 -1.70 -21.32 9.22
CA ILE A 125 -2.85 -21.39 8.31
C ILE A 125 -2.40 -21.98 6.99
N ALA A 126 -1.36 -21.38 6.37
CA ALA A 126 -0.72 -21.88 5.16
C ALA A 126 0.69 -21.31 5.01
N PRO A 127 1.67 -22.07 4.49
CA PRO A 127 2.88 -21.48 3.93
C PRO A 127 2.55 -20.80 2.60
N ILE A 128 3.21 -19.69 2.30
CA ILE A 128 3.10 -18.99 1.02
C ILE A 128 3.98 -19.73 0.01
N ASP A 129 3.48 -19.99 -1.19
CA ASP A 129 4.21 -20.70 -2.23
C ASP A 129 5.55 -20.02 -2.57
N ASP A 130 6.55 -20.80 -2.90
CA ASP A 130 7.90 -20.37 -3.28
C ASP A 130 8.72 -19.64 -2.20
N THR A 131 8.23 -19.58 -0.96
CA THR A 131 8.90 -18.93 0.17
C THR A 131 9.79 -19.90 0.98
N PRO A 132 10.65 -19.38 1.89
CA PRO A 132 11.44 -20.20 2.80
C PRO A 132 10.60 -21.20 3.60
N ALA A 133 9.44 -20.81 4.10
CA ALA A 133 8.56 -21.69 4.86
C ALA A 133 8.05 -22.86 4.02
N ALA A 134 7.59 -22.61 2.79
CA ALA A 134 7.15 -23.65 1.88
C ALA A 134 8.30 -24.60 1.48
N LYS A 135 9.46 -24.04 1.11
CA LYS A 135 10.67 -24.80 0.74
C LYS A 135 11.18 -25.69 1.88
N ALA A 136 11.05 -25.24 3.13
CA ALA A 136 11.42 -26.01 4.32
C ALA A 136 10.39 -27.07 4.73
N GLY A 137 9.25 -27.15 4.04
CA GLY A 137 8.22 -28.15 4.30
C GLY A 137 7.35 -27.87 5.51
N ILE A 138 7.16 -26.60 5.87
CA ILE A 138 6.13 -26.15 6.81
C ILE A 138 4.76 -26.43 6.19
N LYS A 139 3.80 -26.84 7.00
CA LYS A 139 2.48 -27.26 6.54
C LYS A 139 1.35 -26.54 7.29
N ALA A 140 0.20 -26.41 6.64
CA ALA A 140 -1.03 -25.99 7.30
C ALA A 140 -1.31 -26.92 8.50
N GLY A 141 -1.69 -26.34 9.63
CA GLY A 141 -1.94 -27.03 10.89
C GLY A 141 -0.72 -27.21 11.80
N ASP A 142 0.50 -26.91 11.34
CA ASP A 142 1.68 -26.87 12.21
C ASP A 142 1.47 -25.83 13.32
N ILE A 143 2.00 -26.09 14.51
CA ILE A 143 1.97 -25.16 15.63
C ILE A 143 3.42 -24.79 15.98
N ILE A 144 3.74 -23.52 15.83
CA ILE A 144 5.05 -22.97 16.22
C ILE A 144 4.97 -22.64 17.71
N ILE A 145 5.85 -23.26 18.50
CA ILE A 145 5.88 -23.12 19.96
C ILE A 145 7.05 -22.28 20.47
N ALA A 146 8.11 -22.17 19.66
CA ALA A 146 9.28 -21.37 20.00
C ALA A 146 9.99 -20.88 18.73
N ILE A 147 10.67 -19.73 18.84
CA ILE A 147 11.52 -19.15 17.81
C ILE A 147 12.90 -18.92 18.40
N ASN A 148 13.95 -19.46 17.73
CA ASN A 148 15.34 -19.45 18.21
C ASN A 148 15.49 -19.99 19.65
N GLY A 149 14.71 -21.03 19.98
CA GLY A 149 14.71 -21.66 21.30
C GLY A 149 13.98 -20.88 22.41
N LYS A 150 13.40 -19.71 22.10
CA LYS A 150 12.60 -18.93 23.03
C LYS A 150 11.11 -19.19 22.78
N PRO A 151 10.32 -19.52 23.83
CA PRO A 151 8.86 -19.58 23.70
C PRO A 151 8.31 -18.25 23.20
N ILE A 152 7.23 -18.30 22.45
CA ILE A 152 6.57 -17.10 21.92
C ILE A 152 5.84 -16.41 23.06
N SER A 153 6.06 -15.09 23.22
CA SER A 153 5.36 -14.28 24.21
C SER A 153 4.18 -13.52 23.56
N SER A 154 3.26 -13.05 24.41
CA SER A 154 2.16 -12.19 23.94
C SER A 154 2.65 -10.80 23.49
N GLU A 155 3.80 -10.37 23.99
CA GLU A 155 4.40 -9.07 23.67
C GLU A 155 5.15 -9.11 22.34
N ASP A 156 5.90 -10.19 22.06
CA ASP A 156 6.70 -10.32 20.85
C ASP A 156 5.86 -10.74 19.62
N GLY A 157 4.77 -11.46 19.85
CA GLY A 157 3.85 -11.88 18.79
C GLY A 157 4.54 -12.56 17.61
N MET A 158 4.38 -12.00 16.42
CA MET A 158 4.98 -12.50 15.16
C MET A 158 6.29 -11.78 14.77
N GLU A 159 6.68 -10.71 15.50
CA GLU A 159 7.88 -9.92 15.20
C GLU A 159 9.16 -10.75 15.06
N PRO A 160 9.43 -11.79 15.90
CA PRO A 160 10.64 -12.58 15.75
C PRO A 160 10.75 -13.37 14.44
N LEU A 161 9.66 -13.50 13.67
CA LEU A 161 9.68 -14.13 12.33
C LEU A 161 10.21 -13.17 11.26
N ARG A 162 10.16 -11.87 11.51
CA ARG A 162 10.68 -10.81 10.66
C ARG A 162 12.19 -10.64 10.87
N GLY A 163 12.82 -9.87 10.00
CA GLY A 163 14.22 -9.49 10.10
C GLY A 163 14.94 -9.53 8.76
N GLU A 164 16.18 -9.03 8.74
CA GLU A 164 16.97 -8.82 7.53
C GLU A 164 17.04 -10.07 6.64
N PRO A 165 16.85 -9.91 5.31
CA PRO A 165 17.04 -11.00 4.34
C PRO A 165 18.44 -11.63 4.49
N GLY A 166 18.50 -12.95 4.40
CA GLY A 166 19.74 -13.72 4.62
C GLY A 166 20.00 -14.09 6.08
N SER A 167 19.34 -13.48 7.05
CA SER A 167 19.43 -13.88 8.46
C SER A 167 18.72 -15.21 8.70
N LYS A 168 19.19 -15.97 9.68
CA LYS A 168 18.65 -17.30 9.99
C LYS A 168 17.79 -17.28 11.24
N LEU A 169 16.76 -18.12 11.25
CA LEU A 169 15.99 -18.42 12.45
C LEU A 169 15.68 -19.93 12.50
N THR A 170 15.35 -20.40 13.70
CA THR A 170 14.92 -21.79 13.92
C THR A 170 13.54 -21.77 14.57
N LEU A 171 12.59 -22.48 13.96
CA LEU A 171 11.24 -22.67 14.51
C LEU A 171 11.14 -24.04 15.16
N SER A 172 10.68 -24.08 16.41
CA SER A 172 10.29 -25.34 17.07
C SER A 172 8.81 -25.60 16.79
N ILE A 173 8.52 -26.71 16.12
CA ILE A 173 7.18 -27.01 15.56
C ILE A 173 6.60 -28.27 16.19
N LEU A 174 5.33 -28.19 16.60
CA LEU A 174 4.47 -29.33 16.85
C LEU A 174 3.65 -29.62 15.59
N ARG A 175 3.65 -30.86 15.14
CA ARG A 175 2.87 -31.32 13.98
C ARG A 175 2.04 -32.54 14.34
N GLU A 176 0.79 -32.54 13.94
CA GLU A 176 -0.08 -33.72 14.12
C GLU A 176 0.57 -34.98 13.52
N GLY A 177 0.50 -36.10 14.25
CA GLY A 177 1.14 -37.36 13.88
C GLY A 177 2.63 -37.46 14.23
N LYS A 178 3.25 -36.42 14.80
CA LYS A 178 4.61 -36.52 15.37
C LYS A 178 4.58 -36.52 16.90
N ALA A 179 5.26 -37.45 17.54
CA ALA A 179 5.25 -37.63 18.99
C ALA A 179 6.02 -36.54 19.76
N LYS A 180 6.93 -35.81 19.09
CA LYS A 180 7.79 -34.78 19.70
C LYS A 180 7.88 -33.54 18.79
N PRO A 181 8.10 -32.36 19.39
CA PRO A 181 8.47 -31.18 18.61
C PRO A 181 9.75 -31.45 17.81
N PHE A 182 9.90 -30.74 16.70
CA PHE A 182 11.10 -30.75 15.88
C PHE A 182 11.44 -29.36 15.40
N ASP A 183 12.71 -29.12 15.16
CA ASP A 183 13.22 -27.84 14.73
C ASP A 183 13.32 -27.75 13.21
N VAL A 184 12.97 -26.59 12.67
CA VAL A 184 13.11 -26.23 11.24
C VAL A 184 13.91 -24.94 11.16
N SER A 185 15.07 -25.00 10.53
CA SER A 185 15.90 -23.82 10.27
C SER A 185 15.51 -23.18 8.96
N LEU A 186 15.33 -21.87 8.98
CA LEU A 186 14.91 -21.03 7.85
C LEU A 186 15.90 -19.90 7.64
N THR A 187 16.02 -19.44 6.41
CA THR A 187 16.69 -18.19 6.08
C THR A 187 15.63 -17.18 5.66
N ARG A 188 15.62 -16.00 6.25
CA ARG A 188 14.66 -14.96 5.87
C ARG A 188 14.93 -14.47 4.45
N GLU A 189 13.89 -14.19 3.72
CA GLU A 189 13.91 -13.61 2.37
C GLU A 189 12.88 -12.47 2.31
N THR A 190 13.00 -11.59 1.32
CA THR A 190 11.92 -10.66 0.99
C THR A 190 10.77 -11.42 0.35
N ILE A 191 9.65 -11.49 1.05
CA ILE A 191 8.43 -12.19 0.64
C ILE A 191 7.56 -11.24 -0.15
N ARG A 192 7.29 -11.55 -1.42
CA ARG A 192 6.41 -10.74 -2.27
C ARG A 192 4.98 -11.25 -2.18
N ILE A 193 4.05 -10.31 -2.00
CA ILE A 193 2.62 -10.57 -1.95
C ILE A 193 2.05 -10.40 -3.36
N THR A 194 1.52 -11.46 -3.96
CA THR A 194 0.96 -11.42 -5.31
C THR A 194 -0.30 -10.55 -5.36
N SER A 195 -0.22 -9.40 -6.04
CA SER A 195 -1.36 -8.49 -6.24
C SER A 195 -2.15 -8.75 -7.52
N VAL A 196 -1.54 -9.42 -8.52
CA VAL A 196 -2.15 -9.66 -9.83
C VAL A 196 -2.22 -11.17 -10.11
N ARG A 197 -3.37 -11.63 -10.57
CA ARG A 197 -3.56 -13.01 -11.06
C ARG A 197 -4.27 -12.98 -12.40
N SER A 198 -3.93 -13.91 -13.30
CA SER A 198 -4.56 -13.96 -14.62
C SER A 198 -4.80 -15.39 -15.09
N ARG A 199 -5.79 -15.54 -15.98
CA ARG A 199 -6.06 -16.78 -16.72
C ARG A 199 -6.81 -16.47 -18.01
N LEU A 200 -6.77 -17.37 -18.97
CA LEU A 200 -7.71 -17.36 -20.08
C LEU A 200 -9.05 -17.93 -19.59
N LEU A 201 -10.13 -17.28 -19.95
CA LEU A 201 -11.50 -17.82 -19.79
C LEU A 201 -11.80 -18.81 -20.92
N GLU A 202 -11.49 -18.40 -22.12
CA GLU A 202 -11.54 -19.17 -23.36
C GLU A 202 -10.50 -18.59 -24.34
N PRO A 203 -10.21 -19.24 -25.48
CA PRO A 203 -9.24 -18.74 -26.44
C PRO A 203 -9.54 -17.29 -26.87
N GLY A 204 -8.57 -16.39 -26.65
CA GLY A 204 -8.70 -14.97 -26.97
C GLY A 204 -9.37 -14.11 -25.91
N TYR A 205 -9.92 -14.67 -24.83
CA TYR A 205 -10.57 -13.90 -23.76
C TYR A 205 -9.82 -14.05 -22.44
N GLY A 206 -9.23 -12.93 -21.99
CA GLY A 206 -8.44 -12.87 -20.77
C GLY A 206 -9.27 -12.48 -19.54
N TYR A 207 -8.82 -12.93 -18.40
CA TYR A 207 -9.26 -12.49 -17.08
C TYR A 207 -8.03 -12.11 -16.27
N VAL A 208 -8.05 -10.89 -15.71
CA VAL A 208 -7.03 -10.40 -14.78
C VAL A 208 -7.74 -9.91 -13.52
N ARG A 209 -7.28 -10.37 -12.37
CA ARG A 209 -7.72 -9.88 -11.07
C ARG A 209 -6.58 -9.11 -10.42
N ILE A 210 -6.88 -7.91 -9.94
CA ILE A 210 -6.01 -7.09 -9.09
C ILE A 210 -6.70 -7.00 -7.72
N ASN A 211 -6.08 -7.51 -6.66
CA ASN A 211 -6.62 -7.51 -5.30
C ASN A 211 -6.13 -6.34 -4.45
N SER A 212 -5.03 -5.67 -4.84
CA SER A 212 -4.52 -4.44 -4.23
C SER A 212 -3.58 -3.73 -5.19
N PHE A 213 -3.32 -2.43 -4.97
CA PHE A 213 -2.35 -1.67 -5.75
C PHE A 213 -1.07 -1.46 -4.93
N GLN A 214 -0.07 -2.28 -5.17
CA GLN A 214 1.26 -2.26 -4.57
C GLN A 214 2.26 -1.68 -5.56
N ALA A 215 3.51 -1.43 -5.13
CA ALA A 215 4.54 -0.82 -5.95
C ALA A 215 4.75 -1.54 -7.30
N ASP A 216 4.76 -2.87 -7.28
CA ASP A 216 5.02 -3.71 -8.46
C ASP A 216 3.75 -4.04 -9.28
N THR A 217 2.55 -3.62 -8.84
CA THR A 217 1.27 -4.04 -9.46
C THR A 217 1.18 -3.67 -10.94
N GLY A 218 1.66 -2.48 -11.33
CA GLY A 218 1.67 -2.08 -12.74
C GLY A 218 2.55 -2.99 -13.59
N ALA A 219 3.78 -3.26 -13.16
CA ALA A 219 4.69 -4.16 -13.85
C ALA A 219 4.17 -5.61 -13.89
N ASP A 220 3.55 -6.08 -12.81
CA ASP A 220 2.91 -7.38 -12.73
C ASP A 220 1.75 -7.49 -13.72
N PHE A 221 0.90 -6.45 -13.79
CA PHE A 221 -0.19 -6.39 -14.75
C PHE A 221 0.32 -6.52 -16.18
N GLN A 222 1.38 -5.80 -16.55
CA GLN A 222 2.01 -5.90 -17.87
C GLN A 222 2.48 -7.33 -18.16
N ARG A 223 3.23 -7.95 -17.22
CA ARG A 223 3.70 -9.34 -17.36
C ARG A 223 2.55 -10.33 -17.54
N HIS A 224 1.44 -10.13 -16.81
CA HIS A 224 0.27 -10.98 -16.92
C HIS A 224 -0.46 -10.79 -18.27
N LEU A 225 -0.54 -9.56 -18.78
CA LEU A 225 -1.07 -9.31 -20.13
C LEU A 225 -0.20 -9.95 -21.20
N ASP A 226 1.12 -9.80 -21.14
CA ASP A 226 2.05 -10.42 -22.09
C ASP A 226 1.91 -11.94 -22.11
N LYS A 227 1.76 -12.56 -20.93
CA LYS A 227 1.51 -14.00 -20.81
C LYS A 227 0.19 -14.42 -21.45
N LEU A 228 -0.89 -13.65 -21.25
CA LEU A 228 -2.19 -13.93 -21.86
C LEU A 228 -2.16 -13.76 -23.39
N GLN A 229 -1.31 -12.88 -23.91
CA GLN A 229 -1.15 -12.58 -25.33
C GLN A 229 -0.03 -13.38 -26.03
N ALA A 230 0.66 -14.26 -25.31
CA ALA A 230 1.76 -15.06 -25.86
C ALA A 230 1.38 -15.91 -27.09
N ASN A 231 0.11 -16.32 -27.20
CA ASN A 231 -0.41 -17.11 -28.31
C ASN A 231 -1.29 -16.29 -29.28
N GLY A 232 -1.25 -14.97 -29.20
CA GLY A 232 -2.03 -14.06 -30.06
C GLY A 232 -2.73 -12.97 -29.29
N LYS A 233 -3.29 -12.01 -30.02
CA LYS A 233 -3.98 -10.87 -29.43
C LYS A 233 -5.25 -11.29 -28.69
N LEU A 234 -5.51 -10.65 -27.56
CA LEU A 234 -6.79 -10.83 -26.89
C LEU A 234 -7.94 -10.20 -27.69
N GLN A 235 -9.06 -10.89 -27.75
CA GLN A 235 -10.33 -10.42 -28.31
C GLN A 235 -11.18 -9.70 -27.27
N GLY A 236 -10.83 -9.83 -26.00
CA GLY A 236 -11.45 -9.16 -24.87
C GLY A 236 -10.77 -9.44 -23.53
N LEU A 237 -10.96 -8.54 -22.59
CA LEU A 237 -10.43 -8.68 -21.22
C LEU A 237 -11.50 -8.38 -20.18
N VAL A 238 -11.56 -9.21 -19.15
CA VAL A 238 -12.27 -8.94 -17.90
C VAL A 238 -11.23 -8.55 -16.85
N LEU A 239 -11.31 -7.32 -16.34
CA LEU A 239 -10.51 -6.80 -15.24
C LEU A 239 -11.35 -6.83 -13.96
N ASP A 240 -10.96 -7.65 -12.98
CA ASP A 240 -11.69 -7.83 -11.73
C ASP A 240 -11.02 -7.02 -10.60
N LEU A 241 -11.74 -6.01 -10.11
CA LEU A 241 -11.36 -5.14 -9.00
C LEU A 241 -12.27 -5.35 -7.79
N ARG A 242 -13.10 -6.39 -7.76
CA ARG A 242 -14.00 -6.66 -6.63
C ARG A 242 -13.21 -6.94 -5.36
N SER A 243 -13.67 -6.35 -4.25
CA SER A 243 -13.02 -6.43 -2.94
C SER A 243 -11.56 -5.93 -2.94
N ASN A 244 -11.22 -5.02 -3.86
CA ASN A 244 -9.92 -4.36 -3.91
C ASN A 244 -10.02 -2.99 -3.22
N PRO A 245 -9.45 -2.82 -2.00
CA PRO A 245 -9.58 -1.58 -1.22
C PRO A 245 -8.76 -0.40 -1.79
N GLY A 246 -8.01 -0.62 -2.87
CA GLY A 246 -7.11 0.36 -3.47
C GLY A 246 -5.63 0.07 -3.19
N GLY A 247 -4.90 1.08 -2.81
CA GLY A 247 -3.46 1.10 -2.59
C GLY A 247 -2.81 2.29 -3.30
N LEU A 248 -1.63 2.10 -3.87
CA LEU A 248 -0.85 3.17 -4.50
C LEU A 248 -1.54 3.74 -5.75
N LEU A 249 -1.74 5.06 -5.76
CA LEU A 249 -2.28 5.79 -6.91
C LEU A 249 -1.44 5.59 -8.17
N THR A 250 -0.12 5.67 -8.03
CA THR A 250 0.82 5.54 -9.15
C THR A 250 0.66 4.22 -9.89
N SER A 251 0.44 3.13 -9.17
CA SER A 251 0.24 1.80 -9.76
C SER A 251 -1.10 1.69 -10.50
N ALA A 252 -2.16 2.31 -9.97
CA ALA A 252 -3.45 2.36 -10.67
C ALA A 252 -3.40 3.25 -11.92
N VAL A 253 -2.65 4.37 -11.86
CA VAL A 253 -2.39 5.23 -13.02
C VAL A 253 -1.63 4.45 -14.11
N GLN A 254 -0.61 3.67 -13.74
CA GLN A 254 0.15 2.85 -14.67
C GLN A 254 -0.74 1.80 -15.36
N VAL A 255 -1.60 1.09 -14.61
CA VAL A 255 -2.55 0.13 -15.20
C VAL A 255 -3.57 0.83 -16.11
N ALA A 256 -4.02 2.04 -15.75
CA ALA A 256 -4.92 2.82 -16.59
C ALA A 256 -4.23 3.26 -17.88
N ASP A 257 -2.97 3.69 -17.81
CA ASP A 257 -2.15 4.09 -18.94
C ASP A 257 -1.95 2.93 -19.94
N ASP A 258 -1.65 1.73 -19.45
CA ASP A 258 -1.53 0.51 -20.26
C ASP A 258 -2.83 0.15 -21.04
N LEU A 259 -3.98 0.64 -20.60
CA LEU A 259 -5.29 0.32 -21.18
C LEU A 259 -5.93 1.47 -21.94
N LEU A 260 -5.32 2.66 -21.97
CA LEU A 260 -5.81 3.86 -22.62
C LEU A 260 -4.86 4.28 -23.75
N GLU A 261 -5.39 4.71 -24.86
CA GLU A 261 -4.60 5.32 -25.95
C GLU A 261 -4.35 6.82 -25.69
N LYS A 262 -5.25 7.48 -24.96
CA LYS A 262 -5.21 8.91 -24.64
C LYS A 262 -6.27 9.27 -23.61
N GLY A 263 -6.18 10.48 -23.09
CA GLY A 263 -7.19 11.07 -22.22
C GLY A 263 -6.70 11.23 -20.79
N ASN A 264 -7.45 11.95 -19.99
CA ASN A 264 -7.14 12.11 -18.58
C ASN A 264 -7.44 10.83 -17.81
N ILE A 265 -6.54 10.43 -16.89
CA ILE A 265 -6.74 9.30 -15.99
C ILE A 265 -7.38 9.78 -14.70
N VAL A 266 -6.75 10.77 -14.05
CA VAL A 266 -7.22 11.36 -12.79
C VAL A 266 -6.62 12.73 -12.61
N THR A 267 -7.34 13.60 -11.90
CA THR A 267 -6.83 14.88 -11.41
C THR A 267 -6.90 14.87 -9.88
N THR A 268 -5.84 15.33 -9.23
CA THR A 268 -5.84 15.57 -7.78
C THR A 268 -5.91 17.06 -7.50
N ARG A 269 -6.56 17.44 -6.39
CA ARG A 269 -6.61 18.82 -5.90
C ARG A 269 -6.56 18.84 -4.38
N GLY A 270 -5.87 19.81 -3.82
CA GLY A 270 -5.76 20.02 -2.38
C GLY A 270 -5.60 21.48 -2.00
N ARG A 271 -5.30 21.74 -0.74
CA ARG A 271 -5.16 23.10 -0.20
C ARG A 271 -3.79 23.71 -0.50
N ILE A 272 -2.76 22.88 -0.65
CA ILE A 272 -1.39 23.31 -0.94
C ILE A 272 -1.09 23.14 -2.43
N ALA A 273 -0.29 24.03 -3.03
CA ALA A 273 -0.06 24.07 -4.48
C ALA A 273 0.47 22.76 -5.07
N ILE A 274 1.32 22.03 -4.34
CA ILE A 274 1.85 20.73 -4.74
C ILE A 274 0.77 19.63 -4.86
N SER A 275 -0.43 19.91 -4.35
CA SER A 275 -1.56 18.97 -4.36
C SER A 275 -2.25 18.84 -5.70
N ASP A 276 -2.07 19.81 -6.59
CA ASP A 276 -2.75 19.87 -7.88
C ASP A 276 -1.91 19.14 -8.92
N ALA A 277 -2.32 17.92 -9.26
CA ALA A 277 -1.69 17.14 -10.30
C ALA A 277 -2.72 16.59 -11.28
N LYS A 278 -2.29 16.43 -12.53
CA LYS A 278 -3.08 15.84 -13.59
C LYS A 278 -2.29 14.69 -14.20
N PHE A 279 -2.90 13.53 -14.25
CA PHE A 279 -2.33 12.34 -14.86
C PHE A 279 -3.09 12.06 -16.16
N ASP A 280 -2.40 12.15 -17.28
CA ASP A 280 -2.95 11.87 -18.62
C ASP A 280 -2.31 10.58 -19.16
N ALA A 281 -3.09 9.84 -19.96
CA ALA A 281 -2.61 8.63 -20.61
C ALA A 281 -1.63 8.95 -21.74
N THR A 282 -0.61 8.12 -21.86
CA THR A 282 0.34 8.10 -22.98
C THR A 282 -0.16 7.14 -24.06
N PRO A 283 0.16 7.38 -25.35
CA PRO A 283 -0.25 6.46 -26.44
C PRO A 283 0.29 5.05 -26.23
N GLY A 284 -0.56 4.04 -26.35
CA GLY A 284 -0.11 2.65 -26.30
C GLY A 284 -1.07 1.66 -25.62
N ASP A 285 -2.38 1.74 -25.91
CA ASP A 285 -3.35 0.72 -25.44
C ASP A 285 -2.88 -0.70 -25.77
N ARG A 286 -2.44 -1.44 -24.74
CA ARG A 286 -1.89 -2.79 -24.89
C ARG A 286 -2.90 -3.83 -25.35
N LEU A 287 -4.20 -3.54 -25.25
CA LEU A 287 -5.28 -4.36 -25.83
C LEU A 287 -5.63 -3.95 -27.25
N GLN A 288 -5.04 -2.88 -27.79
CA GLN A 288 -5.28 -2.39 -29.15
C GLN A 288 -6.77 -2.20 -29.48
N GLY A 289 -7.53 -1.68 -28.51
CA GLY A 289 -8.96 -1.43 -28.67
C GLY A 289 -9.86 -2.65 -28.41
N ALA A 290 -9.33 -3.81 -28.05
CA ALA A 290 -10.17 -4.97 -27.72
C ALA A 290 -11.15 -4.63 -26.58
N PRO A 291 -12.38 -5.16 -26.58
CA PRO A 291 -13.38 -4.94 -25.55
C PRO A 291 -12.85 -5.19 -24.14
N LEU A 292 -13.18 -4.28 -23.21
CA LEU A 292 -12.78 -4.34 -21.82
C LEU A 292 -14.00 -4.20 -20.90
N VAL A 293 -14.11 -5.12 -19.95
CA VAL A 293 -15.10 -5.09 -18.87
C VAL A 293 -14.37 -4.98 -17.55
N VAL A 294 -14.81 -4.08 -16.68
CA VAL A 294 -14.28 -3.92 -15.32
C VAL A 294 -15.36 -4.36 -14.32
N LEU A 295 -15.01 -5.31 -13.47
CA LEU A 295 -15.90 -5.78 -12.38
C LEU A 295 -15.55 -5.05 -11.09
N VAL A 296 -16.56 -4.50 -10.42
CA VAL A 296 -16.43 -3.78 -9.15
C VAL A 296 -17.54 -4.16 -8.17
N ASP A 297 -17.29 -3.93 -6.88
CA ASP A 297 -18.27 -4.11 -5.82
C ASP A 297 -18.12 -3.04 -4.71
N ALA A 298 -18.86 -3.18 -3.62
CA ALA A 298 -18.79 -2.27 -2.48
C ALA A 298 -17.41 -2.26 -1.77
N GLY A 299 -16.58 -3.30 -1.97
CA GLY A 299 -15.21 -3.37 -1.49
C GLY A 299 -14.19 -2.74 -2.43
N SER A 300 -14.59 -2.33 -3.65
CA SER A 300 -13.73 -1.59 -4.57
C SER A 300 -13.62 -0.14 -4.12
N ALA A 301 -12.40 0.31 -3.75
CA ALA A 301 -12.20 1.63 -3.15
C ALA A 301 -10.95 2.35 -3.67
N SER A 302 -10.90 3.68 -3.51
CA SER A 302 -9.70 4.49 -3.72
C SER A 302 -9.06 4.31 -5.11
N ALA A 303 -7.84 3.77 -5.21
CA ALA A 303 -7.13 3.53 -6.47
C ALA A 303 -7.92 2.65 -7.46
N SER A 304 -8.72 1.69 -6.96
CA SER A 304 -9.65 0.90 -7.78
C SER A 304 -10.72 1.77 -8.43
N GLU A 305 -11.22 2.75 -7.68
CA GLU A 305 -12.23 3.70 -8.18
C GLU A 305 -11.63 4.68 -9.19
N VAL A 306 -10.37 5.06 -8.99
CA VAL A 306 -9.61 5.86 -9.98
C VAL A 306 -9.49 5.11 -11.30
N LEU A 307 -9.03 3.85 -11.27
CA LEU A 307 -8.89 3.02 -12.47
C LEU A 307 -10.23 2.78 -13.16
N ALA A 308 -11.25 2.35 -12.43
CA ALA A 308 -12.58 2.11 -12.98
C ALA A 308 -13.21 3.40 -13.55
N GLY A 309 -13.05 4.53 -12.86
CA GLY A 309 -13.51 5.84 -13.30
C GLY A 309 -12.80 6.34 -14.55
N ALA A 310 -11.47 6.18 -14.61
CA ALA A 310 -10.67 6.52 -15.79
C ALA A 310 -11.11 5.75 -17.02
N LEU A 311 -11.23 4.44 -16.91
CA LEU A 311 -11.63 3.57 -18.03
C LEU A 311 -13.07 3.82 -18.49
N ARG A 312 -13.99 4.07 -17.55
CA ARG A 312 -15.39 4.40 -17.85
C ARG A 312 -15.51 5.76 -18.56
N ASP A 313 -14.92 6.82 -17.97
CA ASP A 313 -15.11 8.18 -18.44
C ASP A 313 -14.41 8.46 -19.77
N ASN A 314 -13.36 7.69 -20.10
CA ASN A 314 -12.75 7.66 -21.44
C ASN A 314 -13.48 6.72 -22.42
N ASN A 315 -14.62 6.14 -22.04
CA ASN A 315 -15.38 5.17 -22.85
C ASN A 315 -14.55 3.94 -23.27
N ARG A 316 -13.53 3.57 -22.47
CA ARG A 316 -12.65 2.44 -22.77
C ARG A 316 -13.22 1.13 -22.26
N ALA A 317 -13.95 1.15 -21.16
CA ALA A 317 -14.50 -0.06 -20.54
C ALA A 317 -15.96 0.11 -20.12
N ARG A 318 -16.66 -1.02 -20.05
CA ARG A 318 -17.93 -1.13 -19.33
C ARG A 318 -17.65 -1.54 -17.90
N VAL A 319 -18.13 -0.75 -16.93
CA VAL A 319 -18.02 -1.05 -15.48
C VAL A 319 -19.31 -1.75 -15.05
N ILE A 320 -19.16 -2.94 -14.49
CA ILE A 320 -20.26 -3.85 -14.10
C ILE A 320 -20.10 -4.27 -12.64
N GLY A 321 -21.20 -4.40 -11.92
CA GLY A 321 -21.23 -4.88 -10.54
C GLY A 321 -22.15 -4.09 -9.64
N SER A 322 -21.73 -3.79 -8.41
CA SER A 322 -22.44 -2.94 -7.47
C SER A 322 -21.67 -1.62 -7.23
N ARG A 323 -22.36 -0.63 -6.64
CA ARG A 323 -21.76 0.69 -6.33
C ARG A 323 -20.48 0.52 -5.50
N THR A 324 -19.42 1.21 -5.87
CA THR A 324 -18.14 1.19 -5.16
C THR A 324 -18.18 2.00 -3.86
N PHE A 325 -17.15 1.87 -3.04
CA PHE A 325 -17.08 2.41 -1.67
C PHE A 325 -17.24 3.94 -1.61
N GLY A 326 -16.55 4.69 -2.48
CA GLY A 326 -16.57 6.14 -2.49
C GLY A 326 -15.45 6.80 -1.70
N LYS A 327 -14.25 6.21 -1.65
CA LYS A 327 -13.06 6.83 -1.07
C LYS A 327 -12.38 7.72 -2.10
N GLY A 328 -12.67 9.03 -2.06
CA GLY A 328 -12.15 10.03 -3.00
C GLY A 328 -11.04 10.91 -2.43
N SER A 329 -10.47 10.58 -1.27
CA SER A 329 -9.36 11.30 -0.64
C SER A 329 -8.04 10.54 -0.79
N VAL A 330 -6.93 11.30 -0.88
CA VAL A 330 -5.57 10.80 -0.88
C VAL A 330 -4.93 11.13 0.45
N GLN A 331 -4.41 10.12 1.12
CA GLN A 331 -3.58 10.29 2.29
C GLN A 331 -2.11 10.32 1.87
N ILE A 332 -1.33 11.16 2.54
CA ILE A 332 0.12 11.18 2.44
C ILE A 332 0.67 10.93 3.84
N VAL A 333 1.67 10.07 3.93
CA VAL A 333 2.39 9.79 5.17
C VAL A 333 3.43 10.89 5.36
N LEU A 334 3.31 11.62 6.46
CA LEU A 334 4.24 12.66 6.88
C LEU A 334 5.06 12.11 8.04
N PRO A 335 6.37 11.86 7.86
CA PRO A 335 7.23 11.36 8.93
C PRO A 335 7.40 12.40 10.03
N LEU A 336 7.54 11.94 11.27
CA LEU A 336 7.87 12.73 12.45
C LEU A 336 9.28 12.39 12.92
N ASP A 337 9.92 13.30 13.66
CA ASP A 337 11.33 13.18 14.09
C ASP A 337 11.61 11.97 14.98
N ASN A 338 10.59 11.45 15.67
CA ASN A 338 10.70 10.30 16.58
C ASN A 338 10.51 8.93 15.91
N GLY A 339 10.37 8.89 14.57
CA GLY A 339 10.11 7.68 13.80
C GLY A 339 8.63 7.32 13.64
N ASP A 340 7.72 8.02 14.31
CA ASP A 340 6.29 7.93 14.08
C ASP A 340 5.91 8.70 12.80
N SER A 341 4.66 8.61 12.37
CA SER A 341 4.17 9.35 11.21
C SER A 341 2.70 9.73 11.31
N VAL A 342 2.30 10.71 10.51
CA VAL A 342 0.90 11.09 10.36
C VAL A 342 0.46 10.82 8.94
N ASN A 343 -0.49 9.91 8.79
CA ASN A 343 -1.16 9.67 7.52
C ASN A 343 -2.31 10.67 7.40
N LEU A 344 -2.15 11.70 6.57
CA LEU A 344 -3.06 12.85 6.52
C LEU A 344 -3.74 12.96 5.15
N SER A 345 -5.05 13.21 5.14
CA SER A 345 -5.82 13.50 3.92
C SER A 345 -5.48 14.87 3.36
N LEU A 346 -4.62 14.93 2.34
CA LEU A 346 -4.16 16.17 1.72
C LEU A 346 -4.90 16.53 0.43
N LEU A 347 -5.37 15.54 -0.33
CA LEU A 347 -5.88 15.71 -1.68
C LEU A 347 -7.23 15.01 -1.87
N ARG A 348 -7.92 15.42 -2.95
CA ARG A 348 -9.11 14.73 -3.47
C ARG A 348 -8.91 14.30 -4.90
N TYR A 349 -9.46 13.14 -5.25
CA TYR A 349 -9.52 12.63 -6.61
C TYR A 349 -10.72 13.19 -7.37
N TYR A 350 -10.48 13.48 -8.65
CA TYR A 350 -11.51 13.81 -9.63
C TYR A 350 -11.33 12.94 -10.85
N THR A 351 -12.41 12.28 -11.27
CA THR A 351 -12.43 11.47 -12.49
C THR A 351 -12.24 12.35 -13.73
N PRO A 352 -11.97 11.81 -14.92
CA PRO A 352 -11.88 12.58 -16.16
C PRO A 352 -13.08 13.49 -16.43
N SER A 353 -14.27 13.09 -16.02
CA SER A 353 -15.49 13.93 -16.12
C SER A 353 -15.56 15.05 -15.07
N GLY A 354 -14.52 15.24 -14.25
CA GLY A 354 -14.46 16.28 -13.20
C GLY A 354 -15.30 15.96 -11.97
N LYS A 355 -15.83 14.75 -11.83
CA LYS A 355 -16.66 14.36 -10.68
C LYS A 355 -15.78 13.87 -9.54
N SER A 356 -16.10 14.33 -8.31
CA SER A 356 -15.49 13.78 -7.09
C SER A 356 -16.02 12.38 -6.81
N ILE A 357 -15.13 11.46 -6.45
CA ILE A 357 -15.45 10.09 -6.03
C ILE A 357 -15.96 10.08 -4.58
N GLN A 358 -15.53 11.06 -3.75
CA GLN A 358 -15.78 11.09 -2.31
C GLN A 358 -17.28 10.93 -1.96
N ALA A 359 -17.59 9.92 -1.16
CA ALA A 359 -18.92 9.52 -0.69
C ALA A 359 -19.94 9.17 -1.81
N LYS A 360 -19.51 9.15 -3.07
CA LYS A 360 -20.38 8.87 -4.24
C LYS A 360 -20.08 7.52 -4.88
N GLY A 361 -18.81 7.12 -4.87
CA GLY A 361 -18.36 5.96 -5.61
C GLY A 361 -18.42 6.11 -7.12
N ILE A 362 -18.13 5.04 -7.82
CA ILE A 362 -18.27 4.94 -9.26
C ILE A 362 -19.68 4.46 -9.60
N VAL A 363 -20.39 5.24 -10.40
CA VAL A 363 -21.71 4.88 -10.94
C VAL A 363 -21.52 3.91 -12.09
N LEU A 364 -22.23 2.83 -12.10
CA LEU A 364 -22.07 1.71 -13.02
C LEU A 364 -22.79 1.92 -14.34
N VAL A 365 -22.30 1.27 -15.40
CA VAL A 365 -23.00 1.17 -16.67
C VAL A 365 -24.07 0.08 -16.60
N VAL A 366 -23.79 -0.99 -15.85
CA VAL A 366 -24.74 -2.09 -15.61
C VAL A 366 -24.68 -2.47 -14.14
N MET A 367 -25.80 -2.39 -13.42
CA MET A 367 -25.93 -2.91 -12.07
C MET A 367 -26.30 -4.38 -12.14
N VAL A 368 -25.62 -5.19 -11.29
CA VAL A 368 -25.94 -6.58 -11.05
C VAL A 368 -26.18 -6.69 -9.55
N ASP A 369 -27.38 -7.15 -9.18
CA ASP A 369 -27.80 -7.35 -7.80
C ASP A 369 -27.05 -8.52 -7.14
#